data_1ab7dc33ad059b06aa2d054789fd3975
#
_entry.id   1ab7dc33ad059b06aa2d054789fd3975
#
_cell.length_a   1.000
_cell.length_b   1.000
_cell.length_c   1.000
_cell.angle_alpha   90.00
_cell.angle_beta   90.00
_cell.angle_gamma   90.00
#
_symmetry.space_group_name_H-M   'P 1'
#
loop_
_entity.id
_entity.type
_entity.pdbx_description
1 polymer ?
#
loop_
_entity_poly.entity_id
_entity_poly.type
_entity_poly.pdbx_seq_one_letter_code
_entity_poly.pdbx_strand_id
1 'polypeptide(L)'
;MCAFFTGCKKCRLAQITLLSPWSSTTFQGRVDTIQLSGEAKLNCIDATLDATLKSRCDYCSLEAMALPKRVGGVLVDLDGTVTEGGRLVPGAADALRMLTRKEIPFRIVTNTTSKPRSVILAQMRVLGLELRPEQMITAPIIGRDYLSSVGITRCFPLLKPSLLDDLAPIEFVESSPQAVLVGDIGNDLTYAALNCAFRFILDGAAFITLARNRYFRGLDGLCLDVGPLVAALEYATQTEAVLVGKPAREFFRFACQSMGVPCESTIVIGDDLEADVGGAQAAGAAGVCVRTGKFRPSQSEKSGIVPDMILDSIADLPDLLT
;
A
#
# COMPACT_ATOMS: atom_id res chain seq x y z
N MET A 1 -33.90 -11.62 6.56
CA MET A 1 -34.07 -10.18 6.29
C MET A 1 -32.70 -9.53 6.54
N CYS A 2 -31.99 -9.15 5.49
CA CYS A 2 -30.69 -8.49 5.63
C CYS A 2 -30.88 -7.01 5.37
N ALA A 3 -30.49 -6.16 6.32
CA ALA A 3 -30.50 -4.72 6.19
C ALA A 3 -29.06 -4.21 6.00
N PHE A 4 -28.83 -3.40 4.99
CA PHE A 4 -27.53 -2.75 4.76
C PHE A 4 -27.64 -1.28 5.18
N PHE A 5 -26.73 -0.87 6.07
CA PHE A 5 -26.57 0.51 6.48
C PHE A 5 -25.42 1.15 5.70
N THR A 6 -25.67 2.24 4.98
CA THR A 6 -24.63 3.08 4.41
C THR A 6 -24.86 4.50 4.87
N GLY A 7 -23.99 5.01 5.74
CA GLY A 7 -24.05 6.41 6.21
C GLY A 7 -22.91 6.76 7.14
N CYS A 8 -22.27 7.91 6.91
CA CYS A 8 -21.22 8.46 7.77
C CYS A 8 -21.85 9.30 8.89
N LYS A 9 -21.36 9.22 10.13
CA LYS A 9 -21.84 9.99 11.31
C LYS A 9 -21.87 11.52 11.13
N LYS A 10 -21.21 12.05 10.09
CA LYS A 10 -21.26 13.49 9.74
C LYS A 10 -22.33 13.85 8.71
N CYS A 11 -22.91 12.89 8.00
CA CYS A 11 -24.02 13.13 7.08
C CYS A 11 -25.34 12.76 7.77
N ARG A 12 -26.23 13.74 7.98
CA ARG A 12 -27.57 13.56 8.59
C ARG A 12 -28.54 12.72 7.72
N LEU A 13 -28.04 11.93 6.78
CA LEU A 13 -28.82 11.07 5.87
C LEU A 13 -28.28 9.65 5.94
N ALA A 14 -29.11 8.70 6.30
CA ALA A 14 -28.83 7.27 6.20
C ALA A 14 -29.77 6.65 5.15
N GLN A 15 -29.24 5.77 4.34
CA GLN A 15 -30.01 4.98 3.39
C GLN A 15 -30.11 3.56 3.93
N ILE A 16 -31.32 3.09 4.15
CA ILE A 16 -31.60 1.71 4.60
C ILE A 16 -32.23 0.97 3.45
N THR A 17 -31.57 -0.07 2.97
CA THR A 17 -32.13 -0.97 1.94
C THR A 17 -32.52 -2.28 2.61
N LEU A 18 -33.83 -2.59 2.62
CA LEU A 18 -34.36 -3.86 3.10
C LEU A 18 -34.54 -4.78 1.91
N LEU A 19 -33.82 -5.90 1.90
CA LEU A 19 -33.99 -6.95 0.89
C LEU A 19 -34.92 -8.02 1.44
N SER A 20 -36.06 -8.22 0.78
CA SER A 20 -36.90 -9.38 0.97
C SER A 20 -36.88 -10.23 -0.30
N PRO A 21 -37.22 -11.53 -0.25
CA PRO A 21 -37.23 -12.41 -1.45
C PRO A 21 -38.18 -11.95 -2.55
N TRP A 22 -39.09 -10.98 -2.28
CA TRP A 22 -40.17 -10.61 -3.18
C TRP A 22 -40.24 -9.08 -3.50
N SER A 23 -39.49 -8.24 -2.82
CA SER A 23 -39.42 -6.79 -3.16
C SER A 23 -38.23 -6.11 -2.52
N SER A 24 -37.62 -5.15 -3.22
CA SER A 24 -36.63 -4.22 -2.67
C SER A 24 -37.32 -2.87 -2.40
N THR A 25 -37.33 -2.40 -1.16
CA THR A 25 -37.81 -1.06 -0.79
C THR A 25 -36.66 -0.25 -0.24
N THR A 26 -36.36 0.87 -0.90
CA THR A 26 -35.32 1.81 -0.46
C THR A 26 -36.01 2.97 0.28
N PHE A 27 -35.56 3.21 1.51
CA PHE A 27 -36.04 4.33 2.31
C PHE A 27 -34.91 5.35 2.49
N GLN A 28 -35.22 6.62 2.24
CA GLN A 28 -34.29 7.74 2.43
C GLN A 28 -34.90 8.69 3.47
N GLY A 29 -34.25 8.87 4.63
CA GLY A 29 -34.74 9.74 5.69
C GLY A 29 -33.64 10.23 6.65
N ARG A 30 -33.93 11.28 7.42
CA ARG A 30 -33.06 11.77 8.50
C ARG A 30 -33.11 10.82 9.70
N VAL A 31 -31.96 10.58 10.31
CA VAL A 31 -31.75 9.58 11.38
C VAL A 31 -32.51 9.92 12.69
N ASP A 32 -32.94 11.16 12.87
CA ASP A 32 -33.53 11.63 14.15
C ASP A 32 -34.98 11.20 14.37
N THR A 33 -35.62 10.54 13.40
CA THR A 33 -37.04 10.18 13.52
C THR A 33 -37.38 8.92 12.76
N ILE A 34 -36.85 7.76 13.18
CA ILE A 34 -37.37 6.47 12.73
C ILE A 34 -38.19 5.84 13.84
N GLN A 35 -39.51 6.03 13.76
CA GLN A 35 -40.47 5.34 14.59
C GLN A 35 -40.86 4.04 13.88
N LEU A 36 -40.36 2.90 14.38
CA LEU A 36 -40.79 1.59 13.93
C LEU A 36 -42.09 1.22 14.68
N SER A 37 -43.18 1.13 13.96
CA SER A 37 -44.45 0.58 14.48
C SER A 37 -44.35 -0.94 14.51
N GLY A 38 -44.23 -1.51 15.72
CA GLY A 38 -44.19 -2.96 15.98
C GLY A 38 -43.05 -3.31 16.94
N GLU A 39 -43.38 -3.98 18.04
CA GLU A 39 -42.45 -4.38 19.11
C GLU A 39 -41.38 -5.36 18.62
N ALA A 40 -40.34 -4.84 17.99
CA ALA A 40 -39.06 -5.53 17.80
C ALA A 40 -38.01 -4.74 18.56
N LYS A 41 -37.66 -5.25 19.75
CA LYS A 41 -36.67 -4.62 20.64
C LYS A 41 -35.33 -4.53 19.91
N LEU A 42 -34.84 -3.30 19.75
CA LEU A 42 -33.54 -2.93 19.15
C LEU A 42 -32.32 -3.60 19.81
N ASN A 43 -32.49 -4.26 20.97
CA ASN A 43 -31.43 -4.82 21.79
C ASN A 43 -30.76 -6.09 21.23
N CYS A 44 -31.32 -6.74 20.19
CA CYS A 44 -30.69 -7.89 19.53
C CYS A 44 -29.88 -7.53 18.29
N ILE A 45 -30.00 -6.30 17.77
CA ILE A 45 -29.31 -5.86 16.55
C ILE A 45 -27.91 -5.33 16.90
N ASP A 46 -27.73 -4.80 18.12
CA ASP A 46 -26.49 -4.11 18.53
C ASP A 46 -25.29 -5.04 18.76
N ALA A 47 -25.53 -6.24 19.31
CA ALA A 47 -24.42 -7.15 19.66
C ALA A 47 -23.89 -8.00 18.51
N THR A 48 -24.73 -8.33 17.52
CA THR A 48 -24.33 -9.16 16.36
C THR A 48 -23.85 -8.31 15.18
N LEU A 49 -24.33 -7.08 15.03
CA LEU A 49 -23.83 -6.15 14.02
C LEU A 49 -22.44 -5.61 14.35
N ASP A 50 -22.10 -5.47 15.64
CA ASP A 50 -20.79 -4.92 16.05
C ASP A 50 -19.62 -5.87 15.71
N ALA A 51 -19.80 -7.18 15.81
CA ALA A 51 -18.74 -8.16 15.52
C ALA A 51 -18.52 -8.41 14.01
N THR A 52 -19.58 -8.40 13.20
CA THR A 52 -19.49 -8.74 11.77
C THR A 52 -19.21 -7.50 10.89
N LEU A 53 -19.59 -6.31 11.35
CA LEU A 53 -19.27 -5.05 10.67
C LEU A 53 -17.88 -4.53 11.06
N LYS A 54 -17.40 -4.76 12.27
CA LYS A 54 -16.01 -4.44 12.65
C LYS A 54 -14.99 -5.25 11.84
N SER A 55 -15.29 -6.50 11.46
CA SER A 55 -14.39 -7.32 10.64
C SER A 55 -14.38 -7.00 9.15
N ARG A 56 -15.34 -6.16 8.66
CA ARG A 56 -15.42 -5.74 7.26
C ARG A 56 -15.26 -4.24 7.02
N CYS A 57 -15.10 -3.46 8.08
CA CYS A 57 -14.98 -2.00 8.02
C CYS A 57 -13.66 -1.52 8.62
N ASP A 58 -12.54 -2.19 8.28
CA ASP A 58 -11.19 -1.65 8.57
C ASP A 58 -10.93 -0.32 7.84
N TYR A 59 -11.86 0.13 6.99
CA TYR A 59 -11.78 1.37 6.22
C TYR A 59 -12.66 2.51 6.75
N CYS A 60 -13.53 2.28 7.75
CA CYS A 60 -14.57 3.28 8.11
C CYS A 60 -14.28 4.13 9.36
N SER A 61 -13.07 4.10 9.92
CA SER A 61 -12.72 4.99 11.04
C SER A 61 -11.24 5.36 11.08
N LEU A 62 -10.68 5.80 9.94
CA LEU A 62 -9.43 6.56 9.98
C LEU A 62 -9.78 7.99 10.40
N GLU A 63 -10.02 8.21 11.70
CA GLU A 63 -9.76 9.51 12.29
C GLU A 63 -8.28 9.80 12.05
N ALA A 64 -7.94 11.00 11.55
CA ALA A 64 -6.57 11.40 11.39
C ALA A 64 -5.80 11.04 12.67
N MET A 65 -4.84 10.14 12.58
CA MET A 65 -4.03 9.79 13.73
C MET A 65 -3.20 11.03 14.09
N ALA A 66 -3.20 11.44 15.33
CA ALA A 66 -2.30 12.51 15.74
C ALA A 66 -0.85 12.04 15.52
N LEU A 67 0.00 12.93 15.01
CA LEU A 67 1.42 12.62 14.88
C LEU A 67 1.97 12.11 16.21
N PRO A 68 2.91 11.13 16.20
CA PRO A 68 3.48 10.61 17.42
C PRO A 68 4.17 11.73 18.20
N LYS A 69 3.96 11.79 19.53
CA LYS A 69 4.59 12.79 20.41
C LYS A 69 6.12 12.83 20.28
N ARG A 70 6.70 11.71 19.94
CA ARG A 70 8.12 11.55 19.60
C ARG A 70 8.23 10.65 18.38
N VAL A 71 8.82 11.18 17.32
CA VAL A 71 9.10 10.41 16.12
C VAL A 71 10.31 9.52 16.38
N GLY A 72 10.09 8.21 16.36
CA GLY A 72 11.14 7.20 16.54
C GLY A 72 11.80 6.79 15.22
N GLY A 73 11.11 6.97 14.07
CA GLY A 73 11.62 6.63 12.75
C GLY A 73 10.85 7.29 11.63
N VAL A 74 11.47 7.37 10.45
CA VAL A 74 10.87 7.99 9.26
C VAL A 74 10.97 7.05 8.06
N LEU A 75 9.85 6.76 7.42
CA LEU A 75 9.81 6.14 6.10
C LEU A 75 9.53 7.24 5.07
N VAL A 76 10.32 7.29 4.01
CA VAL A 76 10.24 8.34 2.99
C VAL A 76 10.06 7.69 1.64
N ASP A 77 8.97 7.99 0.94
CA ASP A 77 8.79 7.55 -0.44
C ASP A 77 9.85 8.16 -1.37
N LEU A 78 10.17 7.45 -2.44
CA LEU A 78 11.21 7.85 -3.38
C LEU A 78 10.66 8.78 -4.47
N ASP A 79 9.72 8.28 -5.29
CA ASP A 79 9.30 8.92 -6.54
C ASP A 79 8.13 9.88 -6.31
N GLY A 80 8.36 11.17 -6.41
CA GLY A 80 7.43 12.24 -6.08
C GLY A 80 7.71 12.89 -4.72
N THR A 81 8.59 12.28 -3.92
CA THR A 81 8.94 12.76 -2.56
C THR A 81 10.41 13.11 -2.43
N VAL A 82 11.32 12.16 -2.65
CA VAL A 82 12.77 12.41 -2.66
C VAL A 82 13.22 12.84 -4.05
N THR A 83 12.66 12.22 -5.09
CA THR A 83 12.97 12.51 -6.48
C THR A 83 11.70 12.85 -7.27
N GLU A 84 11.81 13.76 -8.23
CA GLU A 84 10.77 14.08 -9.19
C GLU A 84 11.40 14.31 -10.57
N GLY A 85 10.87 13.66 -11.60
CA GLY A 85 11.38 13.79 -12.97
C GLY A 85 12.87 13.43 -13.13
N GLY A 86 13.38 12.51 -12.31
CA GLY A 86 14.79 12.08 -12.34
C GLY A 86 15.77 13.05 -11.68
N ARG A 87 15.28 14.01 -10.88
CA ARG A 87 16.08 14.96 -10.11
C ARG A 87 15.69 14.90 -8.64
N LEU A 88 16.59 15.33 -7.74
CA LEU A 88 16.20 15.48 -6.34
C LEU A 88 15.20 16.64 -6.20
N VAL A 89 14.17 16.41 -5.37
CA VAL A 89 13.30 17.47 -4.89
C VAL A 89 14.16 18.47 -4.08
N PRO A 90 14.03 19.78 -4.32
CA PRO A 90 14.78 20.78 -3.56
C PRO A 90 14.65 20.57 -2.05
N GLY A 91 15.77 20.58 -1.33
CA GLY A 91 15.80 20.34 0.12
C GLY A 91 15.78 18.86 0.56
N ALA A 92 15.49 17.91 -0.33
CA ALA A 92 15.42 16.48 0.04
C ALA A 92 16.71 15.94 0.66
N ALA A 93 17.88 16.29 0.06
CA ALA A 93 19.17 15.87 0.59
C ALA A 93 19.45 16.48 1.98
N ASP A 94 19.03 17.72 2.23
CA ASP A 94 19.21 18.38 3.53
C ASP A 94 18.31 17.76 4.60
N ALA A 95 17.06 17.44 4.25
CA ALA A 95 16.12 16.74 5.12
C ALA A 95 16.67 15.37 5.56
N LEU A 96 17.18 14.57 4.62
CA LEU A 96 17.76 13.25 4.93
C LEU A 96 19.08 13.37 5.72
N ARG A 97 19.92 14.36 5.42
CA ARG A 97 21.11 14.66 6.23
C ARG A 97 20.75 15.08 7.67
N MET A 98 19.66 15.83 7.83
CA MET A 98 19.16 16.21 9.16
C MET A 98 18.73 14.97 9.96
N LEU A 99 18.00 14.02 9.37
CA LEU A 99 17.65 12.75 10.04
C LEU A 99 18.91 12.01 10.52
N THR A 100 19.95 11.95 9.67
CA THR A 100 21.23 11.34 10.04
C THR A 100 21.89 12.07 11.21
N ARG A 101 21.92 13.40 11.20
CA ARG A 101 22.53 14.21 12.28
C ARG A 101 21.77 14.11 13.61
N LYS A 102 20.44 13.98 13.55
CA LYS A 102 19.58 13.78 14.74
C LYS A 102 19.50 12.31 15.18
N GLU A 103 20.24 11.41 14.52
CA GLU A 103 20.23 9.98 14.78
C GLU A 103 18.82 9.35 14.72
N ILE A 104 17.92 9.93 13.90
CA ILE A 104 16.59 9.38 13.67
C ILE A 104 16.71 8.32 12.57
N PRO A 105 16.38 7.05 12.87
CA PRO A 105 16.38 5.98 11.88
C PRO A 105 15.42 6.32 10.73
N PHE A 106 15.88 6.13 9.49
CA PHE A 106 15.00 6.30 8.34
C PHE A 106 15.25 5.24 7.25
N ARG A 107 14.23 5.02 6.43
CA ARG A 107 14.33 4.25 5.19
C ARG A 107 13.68 5.03 4.06
N ILE A 108 14.29 4.96 2.89
CA ILE A 108 13.63 5.33 1.63
C ILE A 108 12.89 4.08 1.14
N VAL A 109 11.61 4.23 0.82
CA VAL A 109 10.72 3.13 0.45
C VAL A 109 10.16 3.36 -0.94
N THR A 110 10.09 2.33 -1.78
CA THR A 110 9.57 2.45 -3.15
C THR A 110 8.85 1.19 -3.61
N ASN A 111 7.77 1.36 -4.39
CA ASN A 111 7.09 0.27 -5.08
C ASN A 111 7.77 -0.14 -6.40
N THR A 112 8.93 0.44 -6.73
CA THR A 112 9.64 0.12 -7.96
C THR A 112 9.97 -1.37 -8.03
N THR A 113 9.48 -2.03 -9.07
CA THR A 113 9.76 -3.43 -9.43
C THR A 113 10.45 -3.56 -10.79
N SER A 114 10.84 -2.44 -11.39
CA SER A 114 11.50 -2.42 -12.71
C SER A 114 13.02 -2.43 -12.65
N LYS A 115 13.61 -2.16 -11.49
CA LYS A 115 15.06 -2.02 -11.28
C LYS A 115 15.48 -2.64 -9.95
N PRO A 116 16.63 -3.32 -9.88
CA PRO A 116 17.18 -3.79 -8.62
C PRO A 116 17.61 -2.63 -7.71
N ARG A 117 17.63 -2.87 -6.42
CA ARG A 117 18.03 -1.89 -5.39
C ARG A 117 19.40 -1.28 -5.66
N SER A 118 20.36 -2.07 -6.13
CA SER A 118 21.71 -1.60 -6.46
C SER A 118 21.73 -0.52 -7.54
N VAL A 119 20.87 -0.63 -8.56
CA VAL A 119 20.72 0.36 -9.63
C VAL A 119 20.08 1.63 -9.09
N ILE A 120 19.06 1.52 -8.22
CA ILE A 120 18.43 2.68 -7.60
C ILE A 120 19.44 3.42 -6.71
N LEU A 121 20.23 2.71 -5.91
CA LEU A 121 21.29 3.31 -5.09
C LEU A 121 22.35 4.02 -5.93
N ALA A 122 22.76 3.43 -7.05
CA ALA A 122 23.68 4.07 -7.98
C ALA A 122 23.11 5.37 -8.57
N GLN A 123 21.80 5.37 -8.93
CA GLN A 123 21.11 6.56 -9.38
C GLN A 123 21.08 7.65 -8.31
N MET A 124 20.80 7.31 -7.05
CA MET A 124 20.81 8.26 -5.94
C MET A 124 22.20 8.87 -5.72
N ARG A 125 23.25 8.06 -5.82
CA ARG A 125 24.64 8.54 -5.73
C ARG A 125 24.97 9.56 -6.83
N VAL A 126 24.54 9.32 -8.06
CA VAL A 126 24.72 10.28 -9.19
C VAL A 126 24.01 11.59 -8.92
N LEU A 127 22.87 11.56 -8.23
CA LEU A 127 22.13 12.75 -7.81
C LEU A 127 22.72 13.43 -6.55
N GLY A 128 23.82 12.92 -5.99
CA GLY A 128 24.48 13.48 -4.82
C GLY A 128 23.92 13.01 -3.48
N LEU A 129 23.12 11.93 -3.48
CA LEU A 129 22.57 11.32 -2.27
C LEU A 129 23.22 9.96 -2.03
N GLU A 130 24.14 9.88 -1.09
CA GLU A 130 24.76 8.62 -0.67
C GLU A 130 23.91 7.92 0.38
N LEU A 131 23.43 6.72 0.03
CA LEU A 131 22.61 5.87 0.87
C LEU A 131 23.30 4.52 1.06
N ARG A 132 23.22 3.99 2.27
CA ARG A 132 23.60 2.60 2.54
C ARG A 132 22.50 1.66 2.02
N PRO A 133 22.83 0.43 1.62
CA PRO A 133 21.83 -0.55 1.13
C PRO A 133 20.65 -0.74 2.11
N GLU A 134 20.90 -0.73 3.41
CA GLU A 134 19.85 -0.89 4.44
C GLU A 134 18.89 0.29 4.49
N GLN A 135 19.27 1.45 3.98
CA GLN A 135 18.43 2.64 3.94
C GLN A 135 17.46 2.66 2.75
N MET A 136 17.59 1.74 1.81
CA MET A 136 16.71 1.62 0.65
C MET A 136 15.91 0.32 0.73
N ILE A 137 14.60 0.44 0.82
CA ILE A 137 13.66 -0.68 0.82
C ILE A 137 12.82 -0.61 -0.45
N THR A 138 12.88 -1.68 -1.23
CA THR A 138 12.10 -1.84 -2.46
C THR A 138 11.04 -2.92 -2.29
N ALA A 139 10.01 -2.93 -3.14
CA ALA A 139 8.99 -3.97 -3.11
C ALA A 139 9.58 -5.41 -3.24
N PRO A 140 10.63 -5.68 -4.08
CA PRO A 140 11.30 -6.98 -4.07
C PRO A 140 11.90 -7.37 -2.72
N ILE A 141 12.55 -6.45 -2.00
CA ILE A 141 13.12 -6.73 -0.67
C ILE A 141 12.02 -7.13 0.32
N ILE A 142 10.90 -6.40 0.34
CA ILE A 142 9.75 -6.76 1.19
C ILE A 142 9.13 -8.08 0.74
N GLY A 143 9.04 -8.32 -0.57
CA GLY A 143 8.57 -9.59 -1.12
C GLY A 143 9.41 -10.77 -0.61
N ARG A 144 10.73 -10.66 -0.63
CA ARG A 144 11.66 -11.64 -0.05
C ARG A 144 11.38 -11.88 1.45
N ASP A 145 11.28 -10.80 2.22
CA ASP A 145 11.11 -10.88 3.67
C ASP A 145 9.74 -11.49 4.00
N TYR A 146 8.70 -11.13 3.25
CA TYR A 146 7.37 -11.75 3.36
C TYR A 146 7.41 -13.25 3.03
N LEU A 147 7.97 -13.64 1.87
CA LEU A 147 8.09 -15.05 1.46
C LEU A 147 8.81 -15.87 2.53
N SER A 148 9.91 -15.35 3.07
CA SER A 148 10.67 -15.99 4.15
C SER A 148 9.83 -16.14 5.42
N SER A 149 9.02 -15.13 5.77
CA SER A 149 8.19 -15.14 6.99
C SER A 149 7.08 -16.19 6.95
N VAL A 150 6.60 -16.53 5.74
CA VAL A 150 5.56 -17.56 5.53
C VAL A 150 6.13 -18.92 5.09
N GLY A 151 7.47 -19.09 5.13
CA GLY A 151 8.15 -20.35 4.83
C GLY A 151 8.19 -20.73 3.34
N ILE A 152 7.96 -19.76 2.43
CA ILE A 152 8.07 -19.97 0.98
C ILE A 152 9.51 -19.74 0.56
N THR A 153 10.13 -20.75 -0.03
CA THR A 153 11.53 -20.73 -0.48
C THR A 153 11.68 -20.95 -1.97
N ARG A 154 10.63 -21.42 -2.68
CA ARG A 154 10.66 -21.76 -4.09
C ARG A 154 9.52 -21.08 -4.84
N CYS A 155 9.85 -20.20 -5.80
CA CYS A 155 8.88 -19.41 -6.54
C CYS A 155 9.03 -19.58 -8.06
N PHE A 156 7.90 -19.46 -8.78
CA PHE A 156 7.92 -19.20 -10.21
C PHE A 156 7.90 -17.68 -10.43
N PRO A 157 8.92 -17.12 -11.14
CA PRO A 157 9.01 -15.67 -11.30
C PRO A 157 8.24 -15.18 -12.55
N LEU A 158 7.34 -14.21 -12.36
CA LEU A 158 6.82 -13.33 -13.41
C LEU A 158 7.34 -11.91 -13.16
N LEU A 159 8.65 -11.72 -13.29
CA LEU A 159 9.35 -10.48 -13.04
C LEU A 159 10.69 -10.45 -13.80
N LYS A 160 11.31 -9.27 -13.89
CA LYS A 160 12.59 -9.13 -14.59
C LYS A 160 13.69 -9.93 -13.93
N PRO A 161 14.53 -10.65 -14.70
CA PRO A 161 15.66 -11.41 -14.15
C PRO A 161 16.62 -10.56 -13.33
N SER A 162 16.74 -9.25 -13.61
CA SER A 162 17.60 -8.33 -12.87
C SER A 162 17.20 -8.14 -11.39
N LEU A 163 15.99 -8.55 -10.98
CA LEU A 163 15.50 -8.44 -9.60
C LEU A 163 15.85 -9.66 -8.75
N LEU A 164 16.30 -10.77 -9.36
CA LEU A 164 16.48 -12.04 -8.65
C LEU A 164 17.49 -11.95 -7.51
N ASP A 165 18.54 -11.14 -7.66
CA ASP A 165 19.55 -10.92 -6.62
C ASP A 165 18.96 -10.25 -5.37
N ASP A 166 18.01 -9.34 -5.53
CA ASP A 166 17.32 -8.68 -4.42
C ASP A 166 16.38 -9.64 -3.66
N LEU A 167 16.01 -10.73 -4.30
CA LEU A 167 15.10 -11.75 -3.77
C LEU A 167 15.82 -12.95 -3.13
N ALA A 168 17.16 -13.00 -3.20
CA ALA A 168 17.91 -14.07 -2.54
C ALA A 168 17.61 -14.11 -1.02
N PRO A 169 17.43 -15.30 -0.40
CA PRO A 169 17.76 -16.64 -0.89
C PRO A 169 16.61 -17.45 -1.55
N ILE A 170 15.57 -16.78 -2.06
CA ILE A 170 14.45 -17.47 -2.72
C ILE A 170 14.96 -18.17 -3.99
N GLU A 171 14.67 -19.46 -4.12
CA GLU A 171 14.98 -20.26 -5.30
C GLU A 171 13.88 -20.04 -6.38
N PHE A 172 14.30 -19.77 -7.62
CA PHE A 172 13.38 -19.65 -8.74
C PHE A 172 13.36 -20.93 -9.56
N VAL A 173 12.16 -21.49 -9.75
CA VAL A 173 11.96 -22.81 -10.32
C VAL A 173 10.94 -22.79 -11.44
N GLU A 174 11.12 -23.69 -12.42
CA GLU A 174 10.19 -23.88 -13.53
C GLU A 174 9.17 -25.00 -13.30
N SER A 175 9.27 -25.71 -12.17
CA SER A 175 8.37 -26.80 -11.83
C SER A 175 8.08 -26.86 -10.34
N SER A 176 6.83 -27.19 -10.00
CA SER A 176 6.35 -27.33 -8.61
C SER A 176 6.75 -26.19 -7.67
N PRO A 177 6.48 -24.92 -8.04
CA PRO A 177 6.72 -23.79 -7.17
C PRO A 177 5.74 -23.80 -5.98
N GLN A 178 6.17 -23.25 -4.85
CA GLN A 178 5.28 -22.98 -3.72
C GLN A 178 4.45 -21.71 -3.94
N ALA A 179 4.99 -20.76 -4.75
CA ALA A 179 4.31 -19.53 -5.08
C ALA A 179 4.63 -19.07 -6.52
N VAL A 180 3.72 -18.32 -7.10
CA VAL A 180 3.94 -17.45 -8.27
C VAL A 180 4.18 -16.05 -7.75
N LEU A 181 5.36 -15.49 -8.03
CA LEU A 181 5.75 -14.14 -7.64
C LEU A 181 5.69 -13.20 -8.84
N VAL A 182 4.79 -12.21 -8.78
CA VAL A 182 4.53 -11.28 -9.89
C VAL A 182 5.11 -9.90 -9.59
N GLY A 183 5.87 -9.37 -10.53
CA GLY A 183 6.40 -8.01 -10.56
C GLY A 183 6.44 -7.46 -11.97
N ASP A 184 7.20 -6.37 -12.21
CA ASP A 184 7.40 -5.85 -13.56
C ASP A 184 8.27 -6.84 -14.38
N ILE A 185 7.66 -7.45 -15.39
CA ILE A 185 8.33 -8.32 -16.34
C ILE A 185 8.69 -7.57 -17.64
N GLY A 186 8.07 -6.41 -17.88
CA GLY A 186 8.32 -5.60 -19.07
C GLY A 186 8.04 -6.32 -20.36
N ASN A 187 8.95 -6.16 -21.33
CA ASN A 187 8.85 -6.76 -22.67
C ASN A 187 9.12 -8.29 -22.70
N ASP A 188 9.57 -8.86 -21.59
CA ASP A 188 9.83 -10.31 -21.49
C ASP A 188 8.54 -11.10 -21.21
N LEU A 189 7.39 -10.42 -21.06
CA LEU A 189 6.09 -11.07 -20.90
C LEU A 189 5.72 -11.86 -22.15
N THR A 190 5.61 -13.18 -21.99
CA THR A 190 5.13 -14.08 -23.04
C THR A 190 3.84 -14.76 -22.62
N TYR A 191 3.03 -15.14 -23.61
CA TYR A 191 1.83 -15.96 -23.35
C TYR A 191 2.17 -17.28 -22.67
N ALA A 192 3.32 -17.89 -23.02
CA ALA A 192 3.77 -19.12 -22.39
C ALA A 192 4.06 -18.95 -20.90
N ALA A 193 4.78 -17.89 -20.51
CA ALA A 193 5.07 -17.59 -19.10
C ALA A 193 3.78 -17.32 -18.32
N LEU A 194 2.84 -16.55 -18.91
CA LEU A 194 1.55 -16.29 -18.29
C LEU A 194 0.73 -17.57 -18.07
N ASN A 195 0.70 -18.49 -19.06
CA ASN A 195 0.03 -19.78 -18.92
C ASN A 195 0.69 -20.70 -17.88
N CYS A 196 2.02 -20.66 -17.74
CA CYS A 196 2.69 -21.41 -16.66
C CYS A 196 2.26 -20.90 -15.30
N ALA A 197 2.28 -19.57 -15.08
CA ALA A 197 1.82 -18.95 -13.84
C ALA A 197 0.36 -19.31 -13.55
N PHE A 198 -0.53 -19.18 -14.53
CA PHE A 198 -1.93 -19.56 -14.42
C PHE A 198 -2.11 -21.00 -13.92
N ARG A 199 -1.41 -21.97 -14.54
CA ARG A 199 -1.49 -23.38 -14.14
C ARG A 199 -0.98 -23.60 -12.72
N PHE A 200 0.16 -23.01 -12.34
CA PHE A 200 0.70 -23.15 -11.00
C PHE A 200 -0.25 -22.60 -9.93
N ILE A 201 -0.91 -21.47 -10.20
CA ILE A 201 -1.91 -20.93 -9.26
C ILE A 201 -3.11 -21.88 -9.14
N LEU A 202 -3.60 -22.45 -10.25
CA LEU A 202 -4.67 -23.44 -10.23
C LEU A 202 -4.28 -24.73 -9.48
N ASP A 203 -3.00 -25.12 -9.57
CA ASP A 203 -2.45 -26.30 -8.87
C ASP A 203 -2.16 -26.00 -7.38
N GLY A 204 -2.51 -24.81 -6.89
CA GLY A 204 -2.44 -24.45 -5.46
C GLY A 204 -1.18 -23.69 -5.05
N ALA A 205 -0.33 -23.24 -5.97
CA ALA A 205 0.76 -22.33 -5.63
C ALA A 205 0.20 -20.99 -5.12
N ALA A 206 0.79 -20.41 -4.08
CA ALA A 206 0.40 -19.11 -3.56
C ALA A 206 0.57 -18.02 -4.63
N PHE A 207 -0.41 -17.14 -4.78
CA PHE A 207 -0.36 -16.04 -5.73
C PHE A 207 0.06 -14.76 -5.03
N ILE A 208 1.27 -14.26 -5.30
CA ILE A 208 1.89 -13.12 -4.62
C ILE A 208 2.30 -12.07 -5.65
N THR A 209 2.01 -10.81 -5.37
CA THR A 209 2.39 -9.69 -6.22
C THR A 209 3.16 -8.61 -5.44
N LEU A 210 4.23 -8.09 -6.07
CA LEU A 210 5.07 -7.03 -5.53
C LEU A 210 4.45 -5.64 -5.68
N ALA A 211 3.55 -5.45 -6.65
CA ALA A 211 2.87 -4.19 -6.92
C ALA A 211 1.52 -4.45 -7.58
N ARG A 212 0.62 -3.44 -7.53
CA ARG A 212 -0.71 -3.52 -8.16
C ARG A 212 -1.10 -2.22 -8.86
N ASN A 213 -0.10 -1.43 -9.26
CA ASN A 213 -0.34 -0.19 -9.98
C ASN A 213 -0.96 -0.47 -11.34
N ARG A 214 -1.85 0.41 -11.81
CA ARG A 214 -2.57 0.26 -13.09
C ARG A 214 -1.67 0.58 -14.28
N TYR A 215 -0.90 1.65 -14.17
CA TYR A 215 -0.03 2.18 -15.21
C TYR A 215 1.07 3.05 -14.60
N PHE A 216 2.11 3.29 -15.36
CA PHE A 216 3.17 4.25 -15.05
C PHE A 216 3.45 5.14 -16.26
N ARG A 217 4.18 6.24 -16.05
CA ARG A 217 4.63 7.10 -17.14
C ARG A 217 5.99 6.64 -17.65
N GLY A 218 6.01 6.07 -18.84
CA GLY A 218 7.23 5.75 -19.60
C GLY A 218 7.69 6.92 -20.46
N LEU A 219 8.74 6.70 -21.26
CA LEU A 219 9.30 7.71 -22.17
C LEU A 219 8.29 8.09 -23.27
N ASP A 220 7.57 7.11 -23.80
CA ASP A 220 6.66 7.25 -24.94
C ASP A 220 5.19 7.45 -24.51
N GLY A 221 4.91 7.67 -23.22
CA GLY A 221 3.57 7.87 -22.70
C GLY A 221 3.21 6.98 -21.53
N LEU A 222 1.90 6.71 -21.37
CA LEU A 222 1.42 5.82 -20.32
C LEU A 222 1.62 4.35 -20.73
N CYS A 223 2.22 3.59 -19.85
CA CYS A 223 2.47 2.15 -20.01
C CYS A 223 1.71 1.36 -18.95
N LEU A 224 1.25 0.16 -19.28
CA LEU A 224 0.66 -0.75 -18.31
C LEU A 224 1.71 -1.11 -17.25
N ASP A 225 1.29 -1.14 -15.98
CA ASP A 225 2.09 -1.62 -14.86
C ASP A 225 1.67 -3.07 -14.51
N VAL A 226 2.10 -3.58 -13.38
CA VAL A 226 1.88 -4.95 -12.88
C VAL A 226 0.39 -5.26 -12.66
N GLY A 227 -0.42 -4.28 -12.25
CA GLY A 227 -1.82 -4.47 -11.89
C GLY A 227 -2.68 -5.15 -12.96
N PRO A 228 -2.64 -4.76 -14.23
CA PRO A 228 -3.36 -5.44 -15.31
C PRO A 228 -2.98 -6.92 -15.49
N LEU A 229 -1.70 -7.27 -15.30
CA LEU A 229 -1.23 -8.65 -15.35
C LEU A 229 -1.79 -9.47 -14.19
N VAL A 230 -1.76 -8.90 -12.98
CA VAL A 230 -2.35 -9.51 -11.78
C VAL A 230 -3.85 -9.71 -11.99
N ALA A 231 -4.57 -8.69 -12.47
CA ALA A 231 -6.01 -8.78 -12.72
C ALA A 231 -6.38 -9.86 -13.74
N ALA A 232 -5.57 -10.06 -14.79
CA ALA A 232 -5.78 -11.12 -15.77
C ALA A 232 -5.65 -12.52 -15.14
N LEU A 233 -4.65 -12.74 -14.28
CA LEU A 233 -4.48 -14.00 -13.55
C LEU A 233 -5.58 -14.20 -12.51
N GLU A 234 -5.96 -13.19 -11.75
CA GLU A 234 -7.07 -13.23 -10.79
C GLU A 234 -8.39 -13.61 -11.48
N TYR A 235 -8.68 -12.96 -12.63
CA TYR A 235 -9.87 -13.26 -13.41
C TYR A 235 -9.89 -14.72 -13.87
N ALA A 236 -8.77 -15.24 -14.35
CA ALA A 236 -8.67 -16.59 -14.90
C ALA A 236 -8.67 -17.68 -13.81
N THR A 237 -8.05 -17.42 -12.65
CA THR A 237 -7.89 -18.42 -11.58
C THR A 237 -8.95 -18.31 -10.50
N GLN A 238 -9.69 -17.20 -10.43
CA GLN A 238 -10.60 -16.84 -9.32
C GLN A 238 -9.88 -16.85 -7.96
N THR A 239 -8.57 -16.61 -7.97
CA THR A 239 -7.71 -16.51 -6.79
C THR A 239 -7.18 -15.10 -6.67
N GLU A 240 -7.39 -14.45 -5.53
CA GLU A 240 -6.88 -13.10 -5.27
C GLU A 240 -5.39 -13.14 -4.93
N ALA A 241 -4.62 -12.23 -5.53
CA ALA A 241 -3.20 -12.10 -5.26
C ALA A 241 -2.94 -11.43 -3.90
N VAL A 242 -2.01 -11.98 -3.12
CA VAL A 242 -1.49 -11.32 -1.92
C VAL A 242 -0.55 -10.19 -2.35
N LEU A 243 -0.95 -8.95 -2.13
CA LEU A 243 -0.11 -7.78 -2.38
C LEU A 243 0.86 -7.59 -1.22
N VAL A 244 2.17 -7.49 -1.52
CA VAL A 244 3.22 -7.24 -0.52
C VAL A 244 3.87 -5.85 -0.65
N GLY A 245 3.73 -5.18 -1.80
CA GLY A 245 4.13 -3.78 -1.96
C GLY A 245 3.13 -2.79 -1.33
N LYS A 246 3.46 -1.49 -1.30
CA LYS A 246 2.53 -0.43 -0.85
C LYS A 246 1.22 -0.50 -1.66
N PRO A 247 0.03 -0.34 -1.03
CA PRO A 247 -0.28 0.04 0.34
C PRO A 247 -0.39 -1.12 1.35
N ALA A 248 0.12 -2.33 1.05
CA ALA A 248 -0.03 -3.45 1.95
C ALA A 248 0.54 -3.13 3.35
N ARG A 249 -0.25 -3.40 4.40
CA ARG A 249 0.14 -3.20 5.80
C ARG A 249 1.49 -3.84 6.12
N GLU A 250 1.74 -5.04 5.61
CA GLU A 250 2.96 -5.79 5.85
C GLU A 250 4.20 -5.07 5.29
N PHE A 251 4.07 -4.35 4.18
CA PHE A 251 5.18 -3.53 3.65
C PHE A 251 5.72 -2.57 4.70
N PHE A 252 4.83 -1.81 5.34
CA PHE A 252 5.22 -0.81 6.36
C PHE A 252 5.71 -1.48 7.64
N ARG A 253 5.10 -2.59 8.05
CA ARG A 253 5.55 -3.36 9.23
C ARG A 253 6.98 -3.87 9.06
N PHE A 254 7.31 -4.49 7.94
CA PHE A 254 8.68 -4.94 7.66
C PHE A 254 9.65 -3.75 7.56
N ALA A 255 9.23 -2.63 6.95
CA ALA A 255 10.04 -1.43 6.87
C ALA A 255 10.35 -0.85 8.27
N CYS A 256 9.34 -0.73 9.13
CA CYS A 256 9.52 -0.31 10.53
C CYS A 256 10.41 -1.27 11.32
N GLN A 257 10.19 -2.58 11.17
CA GLN A 257 10.99 -3.62 11.83
C GLN A 257 12.48 -3.52 11.42
N SER A 258 12.77 -3.21 10.15
CA SER A 258 14.14 -3.03 9.66
C SER A 258 14.88 -1.86 10.33
N MET A 259 14.15 -0.94 10.93
CA MET A 259 14.70 0.18 11.71
C MET A 259 14.75 -0.12 13.21
N GLY A 260 14.13 -1.21 13.67
CA GLY A 260 13.93 -1.49 15.10
C GLY A 260 12.94 -0.52 15.76
N VAL A 261 12.02 0.07 15.00
CA VAL A 261 11.07 1.09 15.47
C VAL A 261 9.64 0.57 15.27
N PRO A 262 8.74 0.70 16.26
CA PRO A 262 7.34 0.35 16.09
C PRO A 262 6.62 1.32 15.13
N CYS A 263 5.62 0.84 14.39
CA CYS A 263 4.88 1.66 13.43
C CYS A 263 4.22 2.88 14.09
N GLU A 264 3.72 2.73 15.31
CA GLU A 264 3.05 3.79 16.08
C GLU A 264 3.98 4.98 16.41
N SER A 265 5.29 4.77 16.36
CA SER A 265 6.32 5.80 16.54
C SER A 265 6.94 6.25 15.22
N THR A 266 6.43 5.78 14.08
CA THR A 266 6.96 6.06 12.76
C THR A 266 6.05 7.01 12.00
N ILE A 267 6.63 7.97 11.27
CA ILE A 267 5.94 8.74 10.26
C ILE A 267 6.32 8.22 8.87
N VAL A 268 5.35 8.18 7.96
CA VAL A 268 5.57 7.85 6.55
C VAL A 268 5.28 9.10 5.73
N ILE A 269 6.23 9.50 4.92
CA ILE A 269 6.15 10.69 4.08
C ILE A 269 6.09 10.26 2.63
N GLY A 270 5.03 10.63 1.91
CA GLY A 270 4.85 10.26 0.51
C GLY A 270 3.89 11.19 -0.22
N ASP A 271 3.83 11.04 -1.54
CA ASP A 271 2.99 11.84 -2.44
C ASP A 271 1.69 11.13 -2.85
N ASP A 272 1.57 9.84 -2.57
CA ASP A 272 0.44 9.01 -2.95
C ASP A 272 -0.46 8.73 -1.74
N LEU A 273 -1.70 9.26 -1.77
CA LEU A 273 -2.64 9.11 -0.67
C LEU A 273 -3.02 7.67 -0.35
N GLU A 274 -3.15 6.83 -1.38
CA GLU A 274 -3.52 5.42 -1.18
C GLU A 274 -2.30 4.59 -0.80
N ALA A 275 -1.22 4.72 -1.60
CA ALA A 275 -0.05 3.88 -1.45
C ALA A 275 0.77 4.22 -0.19
N ASP A 276 0.96 5.50 0.12
CA ASP A 276 1.81 5.93 1.23
C ASP A 276 1.00 6.20 2.50
N VAL A 277 0.04 7.14 2.41
CA VAL A 277 -0.69 7.61 3.58
C VAL A 277 -1.64 6.54 4.10
N GLY A 278 -2.53 6.03 3.25
CA GLY A 278 -3.50 5.00 3.63
C GLY A 278 -2.83 3.71 4.07
N GLY A 279 -1.78 3.28 3.36
CA GLY A 279 -0.99 2.11 3.74
C GLY A 279 -0.28 2.28 5.09
N ALA A 280 0.31 3.45 5.36
CA ALA A 280 0.93 3.79 6.64
C ALA A 280 -0.09 3.72 7.79
N GLN A 281 -1.22 4.40 7.62
CA GLN A 281 -2.31 4.44 8.62
C GLN A 281 -2.86 3.03 8.90
N ALA A 282 -3.04 2.20 7.87
CA ALA A 282 -3.44 0.81 8.03
C ALA A 282 -2.43 -0.02 8.83
N ALA A 283 -1.14 0.34 8.78
CA ALA A 283 -0.08 -0.29 9.56
C ALA A 283 0.08 0.29 10.98
N GLY A 284 -0.64 1.37 11.31
CA GLY A 284 -0.55 2.07 12.60
C GLY A 284 0.52 3.16 12.63
N ALA A 285 1.11 3.54 11.49
CA ALA A 285 2.04 4.66 11.37
C ALA A 285 1.30 5.93 10.94
N ALA A 286 1.82 7.10 11.29
CA ALA A 286 1.24 8.35 10.84
C ALA A 286 1.62 8.62 9.38
N GLY A 287 0.62 8.99 8.57
CA GLY A 287 0.78 9.28 7.14
C GLY A 287 0.87 10.77 6.85
N VAL A 288 2.02 11.23 6.42
CA VAL A 288 2.32 12.63 6.04
C VAL A 288 2.34 12.73 4.52
N CYS A 289 1.46 13.55 3.97
CA CYS A 289 1.41 13.77 2.53
C CYS A 289 2.27 14.95 2.12
N VAL A 290 3.00 14.84 1.00
CA VAL A 290 3.68 15.97 0.38
C VAL A 290 2.91 16.42 -0.87
N ARG A 291 2.99 17.74 -1.19
CA ARG A 291 2.30 18.32 -2.35
C ARG A 291 3.06 18.13 -3.67
N THR A 292 4.29 17.65 -3.60
CA THR A 292 5.07 17.25 -4.79
C THR A 292 4.49 15.99 -5.43
N GLY A 293 4.96 15.63 -6.62
CA GLY A 293 4.60 14.36 -7.27
C GLY A 293 3.13 14.24 -7.69
N LYS A 294 2.50 13.14 -7.28
CA LYS A 294 1.14 12.74 -7.71
C LYS A 294 0.02 13.40 -6.94
N PHE A 295 0.26 13.93 -5.74
CA PHE A 295 -0.79 14.47 -4.89
C PHE A 295 -1.65 15.50 -5.61
N ARG A 296 -2.96 15.35 -5.48
CA ARG A 296 -3.96 16.31 -5.94
C ARG A 296 -5.05 16.43 -4.88
N PRO A 297 -5.45 17.65 -4.46
CA PRO A 297 -6.47 17.85 -3.41
C PRO A 297 -7.78 17.07 -3.63
N SER A 298 -8.21 16.93 -4.88
CA SER A 298 -9.41 16.18 -5.25
C SER A 298 -9.33 14.68 -5.01
N GLN A 299 -8.14 14.13 -4.77
CA GLN A 299 -7.98 12.70 -4.46
C GLN A 299 -8.42 12.38 -3.03
N SER A 300 -8.17 13.28 -2.07
CA SER A 300 -8.60 13.10 -0.69
C SER A 300 -10.12 12.97 -0.57
N GLU A 301 -10.86 13.76 -1.36
CA GLU A 301 -12.33 13.69 -1.39
C GLU A 301 -12.85 12.36 -1.95
N LYS A 302 -12.14 11.78 -2.90
CA LYS A 302 -12.53 10.53 -3.58
C LYS A 302 -12.13 9.28 -2.80
N SER A 303 -10.94 9.27 -2.21
CA SER A 303 -10.41 8.10 -1.47
C SER A 303 -10.96 8.01 -0.04
N GLY A 304 -11.42 9.12 0.54
CA GLY A 304 -11.77 9.21 1.95
C GLY A 304 -10.57 9.16 2.90
N ILE A 305 -9.33 9.08 2.36
CA ILE A 305 -8.10 9.06 3.15
C ILE A 305 -7.75 10.50 3.54
N VAL A 306 -7.60 10.73 4.84
CA VAL A 306 -7.19 12.03 5.40
C VAL A 306 -5.77 11.90 5.92
N PRO A 307 -4.79 12.62 5.34
CA PRO A 307 -3.44 12.64 5.88
C PRO A 307 -3.41 13.21 7.30
N ASP A 308 -2.53 12.66 8.14
CA ASP A 308 -2.31 13.19 9.49
C ASP A 308 -1.63 14.55 9.45
N MET A 309 -0.88 14.83 8.38
CA MET A 309 -0.32 16.13 8.04
C MET A 309 -0.08 16.25 6.53
N ILE A 310 -0.07 17.50 6.03
CA ILE A 310 0.32 17.82 4.66
C ILE A 310 1.47 18.83 4.71
N LEU A 311 2.56 18.53 4.01
CA LEU A 311 3.72 19.40 3.81
C LEU A 311 3.75 19.87 2.35
N ASP A 312 4.35 21.01 2.06
CA ASP A 312 4.55 21.43 0.68
C ASP A 312 5.57 20.54 -0.04
N SER A 313 6.62 20.13 0.66
CA SER A 313 7.61 19.17 0.19
C SER A 313 8.34 18.48 1.36
N ILE A 314 9.21 17.52 1.04
CA ILE A 314 10.11 16.91 2.04
C ILE A 314 11.06 17.94 2.69
N ALA A 315 11.27 19.09 2.06
CA ALA A 315 12.10 20.17 2.63
C ALA A 315 11.58 20.69 3.97
N ASP A 316 10.27 20.55 4.23
CA ASP A 316 9.61 21.01 5.46
C ASP A 316 9.74 19.99 6.62
N LEU A 317 10.31 18.81 6.35
CA LEU A 317 10.51 17.78 7.37
C LEU A 317 11.34 18.25 8.59
N PRO A 318 12.39 19.05 8.44
CA PRO A 318 13.13 19.57 9.61
C PRO A 318 12.25 20.34 10.60
N ASP A 319 11.30 21.14 10.12
CA ASP A 319 10.40 21.94 10.97
C ASP A 319 9.39 21.06 11.70
N LEU A 320 8.98 19.94 11.08
CA LEU A 320 8.09 18.96 11.71
C LEU A 320 8.77 18.24 12.88
N LEU A 321 10.08 18.09 12.86
CA LEU A 321 10.86 17.31 13.84
C LEU A 321 11.60 18.19 14.87
N THR A 322 11.33 19.49 14.90
CA THR A 322 11.82 20.40 15.94
C THR A 322 10.91 20.37 17.14
#